data_1e6171fd256c455ba9854c6d5e92eff8
#
_entry.id   1e6171fd256c455ba9854c6d5e92eff8
#
_cell.length_a   1.000
_cell.length_b   1.000
_cell.length_c   1.000
_cell.angle_alpha   90.00
_cell.angle_beta   90.00
_cell.angle_gamma   90.00
#
_symmetry.space_group_name_H-M   'P 1'
#
loop_
_entity.id
_entity.type
_entity.pdbx_description
1 polymer ?
#
loop_
_entity_poly.entity_id
_entity_poly.type
_entity_poly.pdbx_seq_one_letter_code
_entity_poly.pdbx_strand_id
1 'polypeptide(L)'
;MRLVVHDLAHRFPGTDLLFEHLDMTVDPGMTVAVCGPSGCGKSTLLSILAGWEKPYAGSVERIGIARTGWVFQNPVGVAQRSALDHVVFPLLAKGLSREEAEPQALEAMGLFDLDHTAGRRFSELSGGEAQRLMLARAVCSRPDMLLVDEPTAQLDTRTAHSVSHVLGNLANQGMIVLVATHDPDTRDACDHVVDLAHYAPNG
;
A
#
# COMPACT_ATOMS: atom_id res chain seq x y z
N MET A 1 -6.80 11.79 12.85
CA MET A 1 -5.93 10.72 12.32
C MET A 1 -4.62 11.35 11.89
N ARG A 2 -3.46 10.79 12.25
CA ARG A 2 -2.13 11.31 11.86
C ARG A 2 -1.08 10.23 12.11
N LEU A 3 -0.10 10.12 11.24
CA LEU A 3 1.10 9.32 11.43
C LEU A 3 2.26 10.25 11.75
N VAL A 4 2.95 10.02 12.88
CA VAL A 4 4.14 10.80 13.27
C VAL A 4 5.30 9.84 13.47
N VAL A 5 6.41 10.13 12.84
CA VAL A 5 7.67 9.40 12.95
C VAL A 5 8.72 10.35 13.50
N HIS A 6 9.42 9.94 14.53
CA HIS A 6 10.42 10.78 15.20
C HIS A 6 11.73 10.05 15.38
N ASP A 7 12.81 10.63 14.83
CA ASP A 7 14.21 10.18 14.91
C ASP A 7 14.35 8.66 14.64
N LEU A 8 13.66 8.16 13.61
CA LEU A 8 13.55 6.74 13.35
C LEU A 8 14.83 6.21 12.74
N ALA A 9 15.36 5.13 13.33
CA ALA A 9 16.47 4.37 12.78
C ALA A 9 16.18 2.86 12.81
N HIS A 10 16.70 2.13 11.83
CA HIS A 10 16.52 0.69 11.80
C HIS A 10 17.72 -0.05 11.21
N ARG A 11 17.97 -1.22 11.79
CA ARG A 11 18.85 -2.29 11.30
C ARG A 11 18.34 -3.64 11.78
N PHE A 12 18.64 -4.69 11.07
CA PHE A 12 18.44 -6.05 11.58
C PHE A 12 19.60 -6.48 12.49
N PRO A 13 19.39 -7.46 13.37
CA PRO A 13 20.46 -7.97 14.22
C PRO A 13 21.68 -8.44 13.40
N GLY A 14 22.86 -7.88 13.69
CA GLY A 14 24.11 -8.24 13.01
C GLY A 14 24.33 -7.58 11.64
N THR A 15 23.49 -6.60 11.25
CA THR A 15 23.68 -5.84 10.01
C THR A 15 23.96 -4.37 10.28
N ASP A 16 24.40 -3.66 9.26
CA ASP A 16 24.53 -2.20 9.27
C ASP A 16 23.17 -1.53 9.33
N LEU A 17 23.13 -0.24 9.68
CA LEU A 17 21.90 0.57 9.63
C LEU A 17 21.40 0.66 8.19
N LEU A 18 20.09 0.53 8.03
CA LEU A 18 19.41 0.78 6.76
C LEU A 18 19.13 2.27 6.56
N PHE A 19 18.70 2.92 7.63
CA PHE A 19 18.43 4.36 7.68
C PHE A 19 18.47 4.85 9.13
N GLU A 20 18.72 6.14 9.32
CA GLU A 20 18.76 6.81 10.62
C GLU A 20 18.21 8.26 10.51
N HIS A 21 17.81 8.82 11.65
CA HIS A 21 17.32 10.20 11.78
C HIS A 21 16.15 10.54 10.86
N LEU A 22 15.26 9.58 10.59
CA LEU A 22 14.08 9.81 9.77
C LEU A 22 12.97 10.42 10.59
N ASP A 23 12.59 11.65 10.24
CA ASP A 23 11.44 12.36 10.77
C ASP A 23 10.42 12.59 9.66
N MET A 24 9.15 12.28 9.92
CA MET A 24 8.03 12.63 9.02
C MET A 24 6.72 12.74 9.78
N THR A 25 5.83 13.57 9.24
CA THR A 25 4.42 13.64 9.69
C THR A 25 3.53 13.53 8.46
N VAL A 26 2.54 12.63 8.53
CA VAL A 26 1.57 12.43 7.45
C VAL A 26 0.17 12.65 7.99
N ASP A 27 -0.52 13.62 7.41
CA ASP A 27 -1.90 13.95 7.73
C ASP A 27 -2.89 13.15 6.83
N PRO A 28 -4.17 13.06 7.23
CA PRO A 28 -5.21 12.47 6.40
C PRO A 28 -5.31 13.20 5.06
N GLY A 29 -5.55 12.45 4.02
CA GLY A 29 -5.67 13.02 2.67
C GLY A 29 -4.36 13.13 1.91
N MET A 30 -3.24 12.71 2.50
CA MET A 30 -1.92 12.77 1.89
C MET A 30 -1.49 11.44 1.29
N THR A 31 -0.82 11.54 0.13
CA THR A 31 -0.03 10.46 -0.47
C THR A 31 1.45 10.72 -0.25
N VAL A 32 2.18 9.70 0.20
CA VAL A 32 3.64 9.79 0.44
C VAL A 32 4.35 8.70 -0.35
N ALA A 33 5.24 9.09 -1.25
CA ALA A 33 6.17 8.17 -1.90
C ALA A 33 7.37 7.89 -0.99
N VAL A 34 7.65 6.63 -0.72
CA VAL A 34 8.88 6.17 -0.07
C VAL A 34 9.81 5.65 -1.17
N CYS A 35 10.87 6.40 -1.44
CA CYS A 35 11.81 6.12 -2.53
C CYS A 35 13.18 5.70 -2.00
N GLY A 36 14.06 5.30 -2.91
CA GLY A 36 15.44 4.92 -2.65
C GLY A 36 15.85 3.66 -3.40
N PRO A 37 17.16 3.35 -3.43
CA PRO A 37 17.69 2.20 -4.14
C PRO A 37 17.14 0.86 -3.62
N SER A 38 17.33 -0.21 -4.39
CA SER A 38 16.95 -1.55 -3.93
C SER A 38 17.73 -1.92 -2.66
N GLY A 39 17.04 -2.48 -1.67
CA GLY A 39 17.65 -2.87 -0.40
C GLY A 39 17.82 -1.75 0.64
N CYS A 40 17.48 -0.48 0.34
CA CYS A 40 17.61 0.62 1.31
C CYS A 40 16.61 0.59 2.47
N GLY A 41 15.67 -0.37 2.49
CA GLY A 41 14.74 -0.54 3.61
C GLY A 41 13.33 -0.01 3.38
N LYS A 42 12.87 0.27 2.15
CA LYS A 42 11.49 0.75 1.86
C LYS A 42 10.41 -0.14 2.47
N SER A 43 10.40 -1.43 2.15
CA SER A 43 9.43 -2.38 2.71
C SER A 43 9.60 -2.56 4.22
N THR A 44 10.83 -2.43 4.74
CA THR A 44 11.10 -2.45 6.18
C THR A 44 10.50 -1.23 6.87
N LEU A 45 10.64 -0.03 6.29
CA LEU A 45 9.99 1.17 6.80
C LEU A 45 8.47 0.97 6.82
N LEU A 46 7.86 0.49 5.73
CA LEU A 46 6.42 0.19 5.73
C LEU A 46 6.04 -0.81 6.84
N SER A 47 6.87 -1.85 7.10
CA SER A 47 6.62 -2.81 8.20
C SER A 47 6.65 -2.14 9.57
N ILE A 48 7.56 -1.22 9.79
CA ILE A 48 7.65 -0.44 11.03
C ILE A 48 6.43 0.47 11.17
N LEU A 49 6.02 1.15 10.08
CA LEU A 49 4.84 2.01 10.07
C LEU A 49 3.54 1.23 10.30
N ALA A 50 3.46 -0.03 9.85
CA ALA A 50 2.36 -0.94 10.16
C ALA A 50 2.36 -1.42 11.61
N GLY A 51 3.49 -1.32 12.32
CA GLY A 51 3.68 -1.88 13.65
C GLY A 51 4.00 -3.38 13.68
N TRP A 52 4.41 -3.94 12.56
CA TRP A 52 4.80 -5.34 12.44
C TRP A 52 6.26 -5.56 12.79
N GLU A 53 7.09 -4.53 12.59
CA GLU A 53 8.50 -4.53 12.96
C GLU A 53 8.75 -3.40 13.99
N LYS A 54 9.64 -3.65 14.95
CA LYS A 54 10.06 -2.64 15.92
C LYS A 54 11.26 -1.87 15.37
N PRO A 55 11.26 -0.53 15.45
CA PRO A 55 12.43 0.24 15.07
C PRO A 55 13.60 -0.08 15.99
N TYR A 56 14.84 0.09 15.49
CA TYR A 56 16.04 0.03 16.29
C TYR A 56 16.13 1.22 17.26
N ALA A 57 15.79 2.42 16.80
CA ALA A 57 15.68 3.63 17.60
C ALA A 57 14.57 4.54 17.07
N GLY A 58 14.18 5.54 17.86
CA GLY A 58 13.10 6.44 17.52
C GLY A 58 11.71 5.88 17.81
N SER A 59 10.67 6.54 17.30
CA SER A 59 9.29 6.17 17.57
C SER A 59 8.35 6.40 16.38
N VAL A 60 7.24 5.65 16.36
CA VAL A 60 6.13 5.81 15.42
C VAL A 60 4.82 5.92 16.19
N GLU A 61 4.15 7.06 16.06
CA GLU A 61 2.85 7.31 16.66
C GLU A 61 1.75 7.25 15.59
N ARG A 62 0.71 6.42 15.84
CA ARG A 62 -0.46 6.23 14.97
C ARG A 62 -1.69 6.83 15.61
N ILE A 63 -1.81 8.15 15.54
CA ILE A 63 -2.88 8.91 16.22
C ILE A 63 -4.19 8.74 15.45
N GLY A 64 -5.17 8.06 16.05
CA GLY A 64 -6.48 7.82 15.46
C GLY A 64 -6.46 6.87 14.24
N ILE A 65 -5.37 6.13 13.99
CA ILE A 65 -5.26 5.08 12.97
C ILE A 65 -5.59 3.75 13.64
N ALA A 66 -6.78 3.22 13.39
CA ALA A 66 -7.24 1.96 13.95
C ALA A 66 -6.99 0.76 13.00
N ARG A 67 -7.04 1.01 11.68
CA ARG A 67 -6.92 -0.05 10.66
C ARG A 67 -5.86 0.34 9.64
N THR A 68 -4.86 -0.52 9.50
CA THR A 68 -3.83 -0.41 8.46
C THR A 68 -4.07 -1.50 7.41
N GLY A 69 -4.19 -1.10 6.15
CA GLY A 69 -4.19 -2.00 5.00
C GLY A 69 -2.79 -2.12 4.41
N TRP A 70 -2.49 -3.29 3.82
CA TRP A 70 -1.24 -3.51 3.10
C TRP A 70 -1.48 -4.19 1.76
N VAL A 71 -0.91 -3.64 0.72
CA VAL A 71 -0.78 -4.27 -0.59
C VAL A 71 0.70 -4.57 -0.81
N PHE A 72 1.03 -5.87 -0.85
CA PHE A 72 2.39 -6.34 -1.01
C PHE A 72 2.85 -6.27 -2.47
N GLN A 73 4.15 -6.19 -2.69
CA GLN A 73 4.77 -6.24 -4.01
C GLN A 73 4.37 -7.51 -4.80
N ASN A 74 4.33 -8.66 -4.10
CA ASN A 74 3.85 -9.90 -4.69
C ASN A 74 2.40 -10.13 -4.25
N PRO A 75 1.43 -10.16 -5.17
CA PRO A 75 0.04 -10.36 -4.83
C PRO A 75 -0.20 -11.76 -4.24
N VAL A 76 -0.89 -11.82 -3.11
CA VAL A 76 -1.21 -13.07 -2.42
C VAL A 76 -2.71 -13.28 -2.39
N GLY A 77 -3.15 -14.39 -2.97
CA GLY A 77 -4.57 -14.79 -3.00
C GLY A 77 -4.76 -16.29 -2.91
N VAL A 78 -6.00 -16.69 -2.75
CA VAL A 78 -6.40 -18.11 -2.71
C VAL A 78 -6.62 -18.60 -4.14
N ALA A 79 -5.73 -19.44 -4.64
CA ALA A 79 -5.64 -19.85 -6.04
C ALA A 79 -6.99 -20.28 -6.69
N GLN A 80 -7.82 -20.99 -5.96
CA GLN A 80 -9.09 -21.55 -6.44
C GLN A 80 -10.32 -20.63 -6.20
N ARG A 81 -10.16 -19.50 -5.53
CA ARG A 81 -11.23 -18.52 -5.34
C ARG A 81 -11.29 -17.57 -6.54
N SER A 82 -12.50 -17.10 -6.85
CA SER A 82 -12.68 -16.11 -7.91
C SER A 82 -12.06 -14.75 -7.54
N ALA A 83 -11.76 -13.93 -8.53
CA ALA A 83 -11.33 -12.54 -8.34
C ALA A 83 -12.36 -11.79 -7.48
N LEU A 84 -13.64 -11.90 -7.80
CA LEU A 84 -14.73 -11.28 -7.04
C LEU A 84 -14.73 -11.70 -5.57
N ASP A 85 -14.52 -12.99 -5.26
CA ASP A 85 -14.48 -13.47 -3.87
C ASP A 85 -13.40 -12.78 -3.03
N HIS A 86 -12.25 -12.43 -3.64
CA HIS A 86 -11.18 -11.72 -2.92
C HIS A 86 -11.59 -10.29 -2.56
N VAL A 87 -12.33 -9.62 -3.42
CA VAL A 87 -12.75 -8.22 -3.22
C VAL A 87 -13.99 -8.12 -2.35
N VAL A 88 -14.89 -9.11 -2.43
CA VAL A 88 -16.09 -9.21 -1.55
C VAL A 88 -15.69 -9.50 -0.10
N PHE A 89 -14.64 -10.27 0.14
CA PHE A 89 -14.27 -10.77 1.46
C PHE A 89 -14.17 -9.68 2.56
N PRO A 90 -13.52 -8.54 2.36
CA PRO A 90 -13.49 -7.46 3.37
C PRO A 90 -14.86 -6.89 3.70
N LEU A 91 -15.79 -6.88 2.76
CA LEU A 91 -17.15 -6.39 2.95
C LEU A 91 -17.98 -7.37 3.79
N LEU A 92 -17.86 -8.67 3.50
CA LEU A 92 -18.45 -9.72 4.33
C LEU A 92 -17.91 -9.68 5.77
N ALA A 93 -16.61 -9.45 5.93
CA ALA A 93 -15.98 -9.32 7.25
C ALA A 93 -16.51 -8.11 8.06
N LYS A 94 -17.10 -7.11 7.38
CA LYS A 94 -17.81 -5.99 8.00
C LYS A 94 -19.28 -6.28 8.30
N GLY A 95 -19.77 -7.48 7.98
CA GLY A 95 -21.13 -7.91 8.25
C GLY A 95 -22.15 -7.69 7.12
N LEU A 96 -21.69 -7.25 5.92
CA LEU A 96 -22.61 -7.16 4.77
C LEU A 96 -22.97 -8.58 4.31
N SER A 97 -24.20 -8.74 3.82
CA SER A 97 -24.57 -9.93 3.05
C SER A 97 -23.82 -9.96 1.72
N ARG A 98 -23.76 -11.13 1.07
CA ARG A 98 -23.13 -11.25 -0.24
C ARG A 98 -23.84 -10.38 -1.30
N GLU A 99 -25.15 -10.34 -1.24
CA GLU A 99 -25.99 -9.54 -2.15
C GLU A 99 -25.68 -8.04 -2.06
N GLU A 100 -25.41 -7.53 -0.86
CA GLU A 100 -25.00 -6.13 -0.63
C GLU A 100 -23.54 -5.87 -0.99
N ALA A 101 -22.67 -6.87 -0.82
CA ALA A 101 -21.23 -6.72 -1.01
C ALA A 101 -20.79 -6.82 -2.49
N GLU A 102 -21.44 -7.68 -3.29
CA GLU A 102 -21.04 -7.91 -4.69
C GLU A 102 -21.09 -6.64 -5.55
N PRO A 103 -22.12 -5.80 -5.53
CA PRO A 103 -22.13 -4.56 -6.31
C PRO A 103 -20.98 -3.62 -5.94
N GLN A 104 -20.67 -3.47 -4.65
CA GLN A 104 -19.56 -2.63 -4.17
C GLN A 104 -18.20 -3.20 -4.58
N ALA A 105 -18.06 -4.52 -4.54
CA ALA A 105 -16.83 -5.20 -4.96
C ALA A 105 -16.61 -5.03 -6.49
N LEU A 106 -17.65 -5.15 -7.29
CA LEU A 106 -17.59 -4.93 -8.75
C LEU A 106 -17.25 -3.47 -9.08
N GLU A 107 -17.82 -2.51 -8.36
CA GLU A 107 -17.45 -1.10 -8.50
C GLU A 107 -15.96 -0.88 -8.19
N ALA A 108 -15.48 -1.46 -7.08
CA ALA A 108 -14.05 -1.37 -6.73
C ALA A 108 -13.15 -2.06 -7.76
N MET A 109 -13.57 -3.18 -8.36
CA MET A 109 -12.85 -3.83 -9.44
C MET A 109 -12.83 -2.97 -10.71
N GLY A 110 -13.93 -2.28 -11.02
CA GLY A 110 -14.03 -1.36 -12.15
C GLY A 110 -13.04 -0.18 -12.07
N LEU A 111 -12.72 0.32 -10.85
CA LEU A 111 -11.69 1.36 -10.66
C LEU A 111 -10.31 0.93 -11.19
N PHE A 112 -10.06 -0.36 -11.32
CA PHE A 112 -8.81 -0.97 -11.75
C PHE A 112 -8.93 -1.76 -13.07
N ASP A 113 -10.00 -1.54 -13.83
CA ASP A 113 -10.28 -2.25 -15.09
C ASP A 113 -10.30 -3.79 -14.95
N LEU A 114 -10.93 -4.31 -13.88
CA LEU A 114 -10.94 -5.73 -13.53
C LEU A 114 -12.33 -6.37 -13.49
N ASP A 115 -13.39 -5.65 -13.76
CA ASP A 115 -14.77 -6.15 -13.75
C ASP A 115 -14.96 -7.37 -14.67
N HIS A 116 -14.29 -7.39 -15.82
CA HIS A 116 -14.28 -8.51 -16.77
C HIS A 116 -13.59 -9.78 -16.22
N THR A 117 -12.84 -9.69 -15.13
CA THR A 117 -12.14 -10.83 -14.50
C THR A 117 -12.91 -11.44 -13.33
N ALA A 118 -14.06 -10.88 -12.94
CA ALA A 118 -14.78 -11.21 -11.70
C ALA A 118 -14.98 -12.71 -11.46
N GLY A 119 -15.31 -13.46 -12.49
CA GLY A 119 -15.52 -14.92 -12.42
C GLY A 119 -14.25 -15.76 -12.56
N ARG A 120 -13.11 -15.19 -12.93
CA ARG A 120 -11.85 -15.94 -13.11
C ARG A 120 -11.25 -16.29 -11.75
N ARG A 121 -10.59 -17.45 -11.69
CA ARG A 121 -9.82 -17.85 -10.49
C ARG A 121 -8.60 -16.96 -10.32
N PHE A 122 -8.17 -16.77 -9.08
CA PHE A 122 -6.96 -16.00 -8.78
C PHE A 122 -5.73 -16.56 -9.52
N SER A 123 -5.61 -17.89 -9.61
CA SER A 123 -4.52 -18.57 -10.34
C SER A 123 -4.52 -18.35 -11.86
N GLU A 124 -5.59 -17.81 -12.42
CA GLU A 124 -5.73 -17.52 -13.85
C GLU A 124 -5.44 -16.05 -14.21
N LEU A 125 -5.20 -15.23 -13.19
CA LEU A 125 -4.87 -13.83 -13.38
C LEU A 125 -3.39 -13.66 -13.73
N SER A 126 -3.11 -12.70 -14.61
CA SER A 126 -1.73 -12.22 -14.81
C SER A 126 -1.21 -11.52 -13.53
N GLY A 127 0.11 -11.37 -13.41
CA GLY A 127 0.70 -10.67 -12.26
C GLY A 127 0.14 -9.26 -12.07
N GLY A 128 -0.02 -8.50 -13.16
CA GLY A 128 -0.60 -7.16 -13.11
C GLY A 128 -2.09 -7.14 -12.74
N GLU A 129 -2.89 -8.11 -13.24
CA GLU A 129 -4.29 -8.26 -12.84
C GLU A 129 -4.40 -8.62 -11.35
N ALA A 130 -3.57 -9.55 -10.87
CA ALA A 130 -3.54 -9.96 -9.48
C ALA A 130 -3.12 -8.79 -8.55
N GLN A 131 -2.14 -7.97 -8.97
CA GLN A 131 -1.71 -6.77 -8.23
C GLN A 131 -2.85 -5.75 -8.12
N ARG A 132 -3.50 -5.42 -9.23
CA ARG A 132 -4.66 -4.51 -9.23
C ARG A 132 -5.83 -5.07 -8.41
N LEU A 133 -6.03 -6.39 -8.42
CA LEU A 133 -7.05 -7.04 -7.60
C LEU A 133 -6.80 -6.83 -6.09
N MET A 134 -5.53 -6.89 -5.65
CA MET A 134 -5.20 -6.60 -4.24
C MET A 134 -5.47 -5.15 -3.88
N LEU A 135 -5.29 -4.21 -4.81
CA LEU A 135 -5.68 -2.81 -4.62
C LEU A 135 -7.21 -2.65 -4.51
N ALA A 136 -7.98 -3.26 -5.42
CA ALA A 136 -9.44 -3.27 -5.33
C ALA A 136 -9.95 -3.84 -3.99
N ARG A 137 -9.34 -4.92 -3.52
CA ARG A 137 -9.62 -5.50 -2.21
C ARG A 137 -9.30 -4.51 -1.06
N ALA A 138 -8.19 -3.77 -1.17
CA ALA A 138 -7.81 -2.76 -0.18
C ALA A 138 -8.82 -1.60 -0.13
N VAL A 139 -9.33 -1.15 -1.28
CA VAL A 139 -10.43 -0.16 -1.37
C VAL A 139 -11.65 -0.62 -0.57
N CYS A 140 -12.10 -1.87 -0.77
CA CYS A 140 -13.25 -2.43 -0.05
C CYS A 140 -12.99 -2.57 1.45
N SER A 141 -11.74 -2.76 1.87
CA SER A 141 -11.40 -2.82 3.29
C SER A 141 -11.50 -1.46 3.99
N ARG A 142 -11.38 -0.34 3.26
CA ARG A 142 -11.39 1.05 3.76
C ARG A 142 -10.53 1.22 5.02
N PRO A 143 -9.23 1.01 4.94
CA PRO A 143 -8.32 1.23 6.06
C PRO A 143 -8.17 2.74 6.33
N ASP A 144 -7.73 3.09 7.53
CA ASP A 144 -7.36 4.48 7.85
C ASP A 144 -6.02 4.85 7.21
N MET A 145 -5.11 3.88 7.13
CA MET A 145 -3.81 3.99 6.47
C MET A 145 -3.60 2.82 5.51
N LEU A 146 -3.22 3.10 4.28
CA LEU A 146 -2.91 2.11 3.25
C LEU A 146 -1.41 2.16 2.92
N LEU A 147 -0.74 1.05 3.09
CA LEU A 147 0.66 0.83 2.72
C LEU A 147 0.70 0.00 1.44
N VAL A 148 1.40 0.48 0.43
CA VAL A 148 1.47 -0.14 -0.89
C VAL A 148 2.92 -0.32 -1.27
N ASP A 149 3.34 -1.54 -1.52
CA ASP A 149 4.72 -1.87 -1.86
C ASP A 149 4.82 -2.18 -3.36
N GLU A 150 5.52 -1.33 -4.11
CA GLU A 150 5.78 -1.42 -5.55
C GLU A 150 4.51 -1.71 -6.40
N PRO A 151 3.45 -0.87 -6.34
CA PRO A 151 2.15 -1.17 -6.96
C PRO A 151 2.20 -1.25 -8.49
N THR A 152 3.22 -0.67 -9.12
CA THR A 152 3.32 -0.47 -10.57
C THR A 152 4.41 -1.31 -11.23
N ALA A 153 5.20 -2.08 -10.45
CA ALA A 153 6.37 -2.82 -10.93
C ALA A 153 6.08 -3.84 -12.06
N GLN A 154 4.83 -4.32 -12.19
CA GLN A 154 4.41 -5.30 -13.19
C GLN A 154 3.38 -4.75 -14.17
N LEU A 155 3.22 -3.42 -14.23
CA LEU A 155 2.22 -2.74 -15.04
C LEU A 155 2.86 -1.98 -16.20
N ASP A 156 2.12 -1.86 -17.30
CA ASP A 156 2.46 -0.90 -18.35
C ASP A 156 2.21 0.55 -17.87
N THR A 157 2.83 1.51 -18.51
CA THR A 157 2.80 2.93 -18.12
C THR A 157 1.37 3.47 -17.97
N ARG A 158 0.46 3.13 -18.89
CA ARG A 158 -0.93 3.60 -18.84
C ARG A 158 -1.65 3.08 -17.60
N THR A 159 -1.49 1.79 -17.32
CA THR A 159 -2.10 1.13 -16.16
C THR A 159 -1.47 1.65 -14.85
N ALA A 160 -0.15 1.91 -14.83
CA ALA A 160 0.55 2.51 -13.70
C ALA A 160 -0.02 3.89 -13.34
N HIS A 161 -0.22 4.77 -14.34
CA HIS A 161 -0.87 6.08 -14.14
C HIS A 161 -2.30 5.96 -13.59
N SER A 162 -3.10 5.01 -14.10
CA SER A 162 -4.44 4.77 -13.59
C SER A 162 -4.43 4.37 -12.11
N VAL A 163 -3.53 3.47 -11.72
CA VAL A 163 -3.34 3.04 -10.33
C VAL A 163 -2.95 4.22 -9.43
N SER A 164 -1.96 5.02 -9.84
CA SER A 164 -1.52 6.20 -9.07
C SER A 164 -2.67 7.19 -8.86
N HIS A 165 -3.48 7.44 -9.90
CA HIS A 165 -4.65 8.30 -9.81
C HIS A 165 -5.70 7.75 -8.81
N VAL A 166 -5.96 6.44 -8.81
CA VAL A 166 -6.89 5.82 -7.85
C VAL A 166 -6.35 5.97 -6.42
N LEU A 167 -5.05 5.75 -6.19
CA LEU A 167 -4.43 5.92 -4.86
C LEU A 167 -4.57 7.37 -4.36
N GLY A 168 -4.35 8.37 -5.23
CA GLY A 168 -4.59 9.78 -4.92
C GLY A 168 -6.05 10.07 -4.55
N ASN A 169 -7.00 9.49 -5.28
CA ASN A 169 -8.43 9.66 -4.97
C ASN A 169 -8.81 9.03 -3.62
N LEU A 170 -8.19 7.90 -3.25
CA LEU A 170 -8.39 7.29 -1.93
C LEU A 170 -7.86 8.19 -0.80
N ALA A 171 -6.70 8.80 -1.00
CA ALA A 171 -6.17 9.77 -0.05
C ALA A 171 -7.13 10.95 0.11
N ASN A 172 -7.62 11.55 -0.98
CA ASN A 172 -8.58 12.65 -0.97
C ASN A 172 -9.88 12.35 -0.19
N GLN A 173 -10.21 11.07 0.02
CA GLN A 173 -11.32 10.64 0.88
C GLN A 173 -10.94 10.58 2.37
N GLY A 174 -9.78 11.09 2.75
CA GLY A 174 -9.28 11.17 4.13
C GLY A 174 -8.42 9.99 4.56
N MET A 175 -8.00 9.10 3.65
CA MET A 175 -7.05 8.02 3.94
C MET A 175 -5.62 8.55 3.95
N ILE A 176 -4.73 7.99 4.77
CA ILE A 176 -3.29 8.14 4.62
C ILE A 176 -2.81 7.06 3.65
N VAL A 177 -2.07 7.43 2.60
CA VAL A 177 -1.53 6.46 1.63
C VAL A 177 -0.01 6.60 1.55
N LEU A 178 0.73 5.52 1.83
CA LEU A 178 2.18 5.47 1.65
C LEU A 178 2.51 4.43 0.58
N VAL A 179 3.30 4.84 -0.41
CA VAL A 179 3.66 4.02 -1.56
C VAL A 179 5.18 3.87 -1.62
N ALA A 180 5.70 2.67 -1.36
CA ALA A 180 7.10 2.37 -1.64
C ALA A 180 7.24 2.13 -3.15
N THR A 181 8.12 2.90 -3.80
CA THR A 181 8.33 2.78 -5.24
C THR A 181 9.72 3.22 -5.67
N HIS A 182 10.19 2.68 -6.78
CA HIS A 182 11.34 3.17 -7.53
C HIS A 182 10.93 3.79 -8.88
N ASP A 183 9.63 3.77 -9.20
CA ASP A 183 9.07 4.35 -10.42
C ASP A 183 8.91 5.87 -10.27
N PRO A 184 9.54 6.68 -11.15
CA PRO A 184 9.46 8.14 -11.09
C PRO A 184 8.03 8.68 -11.26
N ASP A 185 7.23 8.07 -12.13
CA ASP A 185 5.87 8.55 -12.43
C ASP A 185 4.96 8.36 -11.19
N THR A 186 5.07 7.21 -10.51
CA THR A 186 4.34 6.96 -9.26
C THR A 186 4.81 7.90 -8.14
N ARG A 187 6.13 8.15 -8.04
CA ARG A 187 6.70 9.09 -7.07
C ARG A 187 6.15 10.50 -7.28
N ASP A 188 6.19 10.98 -8.52
CA ASP A 188 5.82 12.35 -8.87
C ASP A 188 4.30 12.60 -8.81
N ALA A 189 3.51 11.52 -8.76
CA ALA A 189 2.07 11.57 -8.51
C ALA A 189 1.69 11.68 -7.01
N CYS A 190 2.66 11.58 -6.09
CA CYS A 190 2.43 11.70 -4.65
C CYS A 190 2.64 13.14 -4.17
N ASP A 191 1.93 13.52 -3.09
CA ASP A 191 2.02 14.85 -2.49
C ASP A 191 3.38 15.12 -1.83
N HIS A 192 3.98 14.07 -1.24
CA HIS A 192 5.28 14.13 -0.57
C HIS A 192 6.17 12.97 -0.96
N VAL A 193 7.48 13.21 -0.87
CA VAL A 193 8.51 12.20 -1.16
C VAL A 193 9.44 12.07 0.04
N VAL A 194 9.61 10.84 0.51
CA VAL A 194 10.63 10.44 1.48
C VAL A 194 11.66 9.58 0.74
N ASP A 195 12.82 10.15 0.43
CA ASP A 195 13.90 9.40 -0.20
C ASP A 195 14.84 8.85 0.89
N LEU A 196 14.84 7.53 1.08
CA LEU A 196 15.67 6.86 2.07
C LEU A 196 17.16 6.99 1.82
N ALA A 197 17.58 7.38 0.61
CA ALA A 197 19.00 7.68 0.35
C ALA A 197 19.51 8.88 1.18
N HIS A 198 18.63 9.82 1.56
CA HIS A 198 18.98 10.96 2.41
C HIS A 198 19.13 10.59 3.90
N TYR A 199 18.62 9.43 4.27
CA TYR A 199 18.66 8.89 5.64
C TYR A 199 19.62 7.71 5.78
N ALA A 200 20.42 7.44 4.73
CA ALA A 200 21.45 6.42 4.78
C ALA A 200 22.51 6.81 5.81
N PRO A 201 23.01 5.88 6.62
CA PRO A 201 24.06 6.16 7.61
C PRO A 201 25.28 6.73 6.90
N ASN A 202 25.84 7.80 7.47
CA ASN A 202 27.12 8.30 7.04
C ASN A 202 28.20 7.28 7.43
N GLY A 203 28.78 6.60 6.42
CA GLY A 203 29.85 5.61 6.57
C GLY A 203 31.16 6.22 7.09
#